data_8cadeb9961e68b7e3bda0639965791cf
#
_entry.id   8cadeb9961e68b7e3bda0639965791cf
#
_cell.length_a   1.000
_cell.length_b   1.000
_cell.length_c   1.000
_cell.angle_alpha   90.00
_cell.angle_beta   90.00
_cell.angle_gamma   90.00
#
_symmetry.space_group_name_H-M   'P 1'
#
loop_
_entity.id
_entity.type
_entity.pdbx_description
1 polymer ?
#
loop_
_entity_poly.entity_id
_entity_poly.type
_entity_poly.pdbx_seq_one_letter_code
_entity_poly.pdbx_strand_id
1 'polypeptide(L)'
;VGVLASGLDIIYPAAHTDTALEMLDNGGLVSEAPVGSLLESFQFPHRNRLIAGLADVTIVIEADRKSGAVITANFANAYNREVFAVPGNIYEPFSSGCNYLIKTQQAHLLTSMDDIAYIMNWPKATQGRQAVQLNMARFPDLSQEERGAVQALKLFQKEVHIDELSEQTRLSPARLSPILLQLELKNVVQFLP
;
A
#
# COMPACT_ATOMS: atom_id res chain seq x y z
N VAL A 1 8.19 11.02 2.17
CA VAL A 1 9.38 11.85 2.10
C VAL A 1 9.54 12.41 0.71
N GLY A 2 9.72 13.75 0.59
CA GLY A 2 10.03 14.42 -0.67
C GLY A 2 11.55 14.55 -0.84
N VAL A 3 12.06 14.19 -2.01
CA VAL A 3 13.49 14.33 -2.33
C VAL A 3 13.65 15.45 -3.35
N LEU A 4 14.33 16.51 -2.99
CA LEU A 4 14.50 17.70 -3.84
C LEU A 4 15.79 17.63 -4.66
N ALA A 5 15.78 18.24 -5.84
CA ALA A 5 16.97 18.46 -6.66
C ALA A 5 17.65 19.79 -6.31
N SER A 6 16.91 20.73 -5.71
CA SER A 6 17.36 22.04 -5.20
C SER A 6 17.74 21.96 -3.72
N GLY A 7 18.31 23.02 -3.18
CA GLY A 7 18.37 23.22 -1.73
C GLY A 7 16.98 23.24 -1.10
N LEU A 8 16.89 23.02 0.21
CA LEU A 8 15.60 22.97 0.94
C LEU A 8 14.88 24.32 0.98
N ASP A 9 15.53 25.41 0.62
CA ASP A 9 15.01 26.76 0.52
C ASP A 9 14.23 27.02 -0.78
N ILE A 10 14.31 26.12 -1.75
CA ILE A 10 13.69 26.29 -3.07
C ILE A 10 12.83 25.06 -3.39
N ILE A 11 11.52 25.25 -3.49
CA ILE A 11 10.62 24.22 -4.02
C ILE A 11 10.44 24.43 -5.53
N TYR A 12 10.85 23.45 -6.31
CA TYR A 12 10.72 23.49 -7.75
C TYR A 12 9.96 22.27 -8.28
N PRO A 13 8.98 22.46 -9.19
CA PRO A 13 8.40 23.75 -9.58
C PRO A 13 7.60 24.40 -8.43
N ALA A 14 7.51 25.74 -8.42
CA ALA A 14 6.83 26.48 -7.35
C ALA A 14 5.36 26.09 -7.16
N ALA A 15 4.73 25.56 -8.21
CA ALA A 15 3.35 25.03 -8.14
C ALA A 15 3.17 23.87 -7.15
N HIS A 16 4.26 23.21 -6.71
CA HIS A 16 4.24 22.11 -5.75
C HIS A 16 4.57 22.53 -4.32
N THR A 17 4.59 23.85 -4.03
CA THR A 17 4.92 24.36 -2.68
C THR A 17 3.92 23.86 -1.64
N ASP A 18 2.62 23.93 -1.95
CA ASP A 18 1.59 23.48 -1.01
C ASP A 18 1.72 21.96 -0.73
N THR A 19 1.93 21.15 -1.77
CA THR A 19 2.20 19.72 -1.62
C THR A 19 3.44 19.45 -0.76
N ALA A 20 4.51 20.22 -0.93
CA ALA A 20 5.72 20.09 -0.14
C ALA A 20 5.48 20.42 1.35
N LEU A 21 4.66 21.44 1.63
CA LEU A 21 4.27 21.78 3.01
C LEU A 21 3.39 20.70 3.65
N GLU A 22 2.39 20.18 2.93
CA GLU A 22 1.55 19.06 3.41
C GLU A 22 2.38 17.80 3.71
N MET A 23 3.46 17.56 2.98
CA MET A 23 4.35 16.43 3.24
C MET A 23 5.08 16.54 4.59
N LEU A 24 5.21 17.73 5.16
CA LEU A 24 5.87 17.93 6.46
C LEU A 24 5.01 17.42 7.63
N ASP A 25 3.69 17.36 7.48
CA ASP A 25 2.78 16.92 8.54
C ASP A 25 2.99 15.44 8.92
N ASN A 26 3.34 14.59 7.94
CA ASN A 26 3.51 13.14 8.12
C ASN A 26 4.82 12.60 7.54
N GLY A 27 5.79 13.48 7.29
CA GLY A 27 7.05 13.08 6.65
C GLY A 27 8.09 14.20 6.70
N GLY A 28 8.78 14.41 5.58
CA GLY A 28 9.81 15.42 5.50
C GLY A 28 10.34 15.63 4.08
N LEU A 29 11.19 16.62 3.93
CA LEU A 29 11.91 16.93 2.70
C LEU A 29 13.40 16.66 2.91
N VAL A 30 14.04 16.08 1.90
CA VAL A 30 15.46 15.76 1.90
C VAL A 30 16.12 16.30 0.63
N SER A 31 17.32 16.85 0.77
CA SER A 31 18.15 17.27 -0.36
C SER A 31 19.63 17.06 -0.05
N GLU A 32 20.40 16.77 -1.09
CA GLU A 32 21.88 16.82 -1.03
C GLU A 32 22.44 18.19 -1.48
N ALA A 33 21.60 19.00 -2.14
CA ALA A 33 22.02 20.32 -2.59
C ALA A 33 22.08 21.29 -1.39
N PRO A 34 23.16 22.05 -1.21
CA PRO A 34 23.26 23.08 -0.18
C PRO A 34 22.16 24.14 -0.32
N VAL A 35 21.78 24.74 0.82
CA VAL A 35 20.88 25.90 0.83
C VAL A 35 21.52 27.04 0.03
N GLY A 36 20.73 27.73 -0.79
CA GLY A 36 21.17 28.81 -1.68
C GLY A 36 21.84 28.35 -2.97
N SER A 37 21.90 27.03 -3.26
CA SER A 37 22.43 26.55 -4.54
C SER A 37 21.49 26.81 -5.71
N LEU A 38 22.04 27.16 -6.86
CA LEU A 38 21.29 27.29 -8.09
C LEU A 38 20.78 25.91 -8.54
N LEU A 39 19.57 25.89 -9.08
CA LEU A 39 18.98 24.70 -9.63
C LEU A 39 19.48 24.44 -11.06
N GLU A 40 20.17 23.33 -11.27
CA GLU A 40 20.71 22.94 -12.58
C GLU A 40 20.10 21.63 -13.07
N SER A 41 20.02 21.46 -14.39
CA SER A 41 19.34 20.32 -15.02
C SER A 41 19.96 18.96 -14.66
N PHE A 42 21.26 18.87 -14.43
CA PHE A 42 21.95 17.64 -14.05
C PHE A 42 21.59 17.16 -12.64
N GLN A 43 21.11 18.04 -11.77
CA GLN A 43 20.72 17.70 -10.39
C GLN A 43 19.48 16.80 -10.35
N PHE A 44 18.61 16.86 -11.35
CA PHE A 44 17.41 16.01 -11.40
C PHE A 44 17.75 14.51 -11.53
N PRO A 45 18.54 14.08 -12.53
CA PRO A 45 19.01 12.70 -12.58
C PRO A 45 19.82 12.30 -11.36
N HIS A 46 20.67 13.21 -10.86
CA HIS A 46 21.52 12.95 -9.70
C HIS A 46 20.66 12.69 -8.43
N ARG A 47 19.61 13.50 -8.21
CA ARG A 47 18.66 13.31 -7.12
C ARG A 47 17.93 11.96 -7.21
N ASN A 48 17.63 11.48 -8.42
CA ASN A 48 16.85 10.25 -8.62
C ASN A 48 17.49 9.02 -7.98
N ARG A 49 18.81 9.00 -7.81
CA ARG A 49 19.51 7.93 -7.08
C ARG A 49 19.10 7.86 -5.61
N LEU A 50 18.76 8.99 -4.99
CA LEU A 50 18.28 9.02 -3.61
C LEU A 50 16.86 8.45 -3.51
N ILE A 51 16.01 8.80 -4.48
CA ILE A 51 14.65 8.24 -4.55
C ILE A 51 14.73 6.72 -4.66
N ALA A 52 15.54 6.20 -5.58
CA ALA A 52 15.75 4.77 -5.76
C ALA A 52 16.34 4.09 -4.52
N GLY A 53 17.31 4.74 -3.85
CA GLY A 53 17.96 4.18 -2.66
C GLY A 53 17.09 4.17 -1.40
N LEU A 54 16.22 5.16 -1.24
CA LEU A 54 15.31 5.27 -0.09
C LEU A 54 14.05 4.40 -0.22
N ALA A 55 13.68 4.02 -1.44
CA ALA A 55 12.50 3.20 -1.69
C ALA A 55 12.84 1.71 -1.60
N ASP A 56 11.94 0.92 -1.05
CA ASP A 56 12.04 -0.55 -1.09
C ASP A 56 11.76 -1.08 -2.50
N VAL A 57 10.85 -0.41 -3.21
CA VAL A 57 10.38 -0.75 -4.56
C VAL A 57 10.28 0.51 -5.42
N THR A 58 10.70 0.40 -6.66
CA THR A 58 10.47 1.45 -7.67
C THR A 58 9.43 0.97 -8.68
N ILE A 59 8.34 1.72 -8.84
CA ILE A 59 7.27 1.40 -9.78
C ILE A 59 7.29 2.42 -10.92
N VAL A 60 7.43 1.94 -12.16
CA VAL A 60 7.35 2.75 -13.38
C VAL A 60 5.99 2.54 -14.02
N ILE A 61 5.14 3.55 -13.95
CA ILE A 61 3.76 3.51 -14.49
C ILE A 61 3.77 3.73 -16.00
N GLU A 62 4.49 4.76 -16.43
CA GLU A 62 4.58 5.18 -17.83
C GLU A 62 5.93 5.84 -18.07
N ALA A 63 6.60 5.47 -19.15
CA ALA A 63 7.91 5.99 -19.49
C ALA A 63 8.25 5.82 -20.97
N ASP A 64 8.82 6.85 -21.59
CA ASP A 64 9.65 6.68 -22.79
C ASP A 64 11.02 6.12 -22.38
N ARG A 65 11.72 5.46 -23.30
CA ARG A 65 13.03 4.83 -23.09
C ARG A 65 14.12 5.78 -22.58
N LYS A 66 14.00 7.08 -22.86
CA LYS A 66 14.95 8.13 -22.44
C LYS A 66 14.44 8.95 -21.25
N SER A 67 13.36 8.56 -20.63
CA SER A 67 12.74 9.33 -19.54
C SER A 67 13.53 9.23 -18.23
N GLY A 68 13.34 10.23 -17.36
CA GLY A 68 13.89 10.23 -16.01
C GLY A 68 13.45 9.02 -15.15
N ALA A 69 12.25 8.47 -15.41
CA ALA A 69 11.76 7.30 -14.73
C ALA A 69 12.62 6.04 -15.02
N VAL A 70 13.07 5.87 -16.27
CA VAL A 70 14.00 4.79 -16.63
C VAL A 70 15.36 5.00 -15.96
N ILE A 71 15.83 6.23 -15.84
CA ILE A 71 17.07 6.53 -15.09
C ILE A 71 16.92 6.12 -13.63
N THR A 72 15.79 6.43 -12.99
CA THR A 72 15.51 6.02 -11.60
C THR A 72 15.46 4.50 -11.46
N ALA A 73 14.82 3.79 -12.40
CA ALA A 73 14.78 2.33 -12.44
C ALA A 73 16.17 1.72 -12.54
N ASN A 74 17.05 2.31 -13.36
CA ASN A 74 18.43 1.86 -13.48
C ASN A 74 19.22 2.04 -12.18
N PHE A 75 19.02 3.13 -11.45
CA PHE A 75 19.60 3.30 -10.12
C PHE A 75 19.08 2.27 -9.12
N ALA A 76 17.77 1.99 -9.13
CA ALA A 76 17.18 0.98 -8.27
C ALA A 76 17.82 -0.40 -8.52
N ASN A 77 17.93 -0.81 -9.78
CA ASN A 77 18.62 -2.04 -10.15
C ASN A 77 20.10 -2.06 -9.70
N ALA A 78 20.82 -0.95 -9.85
CA ALA A 78 22.21 -0.84 -9.41
C ALA A 78 22.35 -0.96 -7.87
N TYR A 79 21.30 -0.64 -7.13
CA TYR A 79 21.24 -0.78 -5.66
C TYR A 79 20.61 -2.09 -5.19
N ASN A 80 20.37 -3.04 -6.11
CA ASN A 80 19.66 -4.30 -5.83
C ASN A 80 18.28 -4.07 -5.18
N ARG A 81 17.57 -3.03 -5.65
CA ARG A 81 16.19 -2.77 -5.27
C ARG A 81 15.26 -3.26 -6.37
N GLU A 82 14.12 -3.79 -5.96
CA GLU A 82 13.15 -4.31 -6.91
C GLU A 82 12.49 -3.20 -7.73
N VAL A 83 12.37 -3.47 -9.03
CA VAL A 83 11.73 -2.57 -9.99
C VAL A 83 10.53 -3.27 -10.60
N PHE A 84 9.42 -2.56 -10.69
CA PHE A 84 8.21 -3.01 -11.36
C PHE A 84 7.84 -2.02 -12.46
N ALA A 85 7.28 -2.52 -13.54
CA ALA A 85 6.81 -1.67 -14.64
C ALA A 85 5.42 -2.12 -15.11
N VAL A 86 4.54 -1.14 -15.30
CA VAL A 86 3.22 -1.37 -15.87
C VAL A 86 3.37 -1.55 -17.38
N PRO A 87 2.91 -2.67 -17.95
CA PRO A 87 2.97 -2.90 -19.39
C PRO A 87 2.01 -1.97 -20.11
N GLY A 88 2.38 -1.53 -21.30
CA GLY A 88 1.51 -0.71 -22.12
C GLY A 88 1.52 -1.14 -23.57
N ASN A 89 0.74 -0.43 -24.40
CA ASN A 89 0.64 -0.73 -25.82
C ASN A 89 2.03 -0.58 -26.48
N ILE A 90 2.40 -1.56 -27.31
CA ILE A 90 3.70 -1.60 -28.01
C ILE A 90 3.88 -0.47 -29.02
N TYR A 91 2.78 0.13 -29.49
CA TYR A 91 2.80 1.23 -30.45
C TYR A 91 2.78 2.61 -29.76
N GLU A 92 2.61 2.66 -28.44
CA GLU A 92 2.62 3.90 -27.67
C GLU A 92 4.03 4.30 -27.24
N PRO A 93 4.52 5.49 -27.64
CA PRO A 93 5.88 5.95 -27.30
C PRO A 93 6.14 5.94 -25.80
N PHE A 94 5.18 6.41 -24.99
CA PHE A 94 5.31 6.51 -23.53
C PHE A 94 5.21 5.16 -22.79
N SER A 95 4.83 4.09 -23.48
CA SER A 95 4.90 2.72 -22.95
C SER A 95 6.23 2.02 -23.27
N SER A 96 6.99 2.56 -24.21
CA SER A 96 8.20 1.94 -24.74
C SER A 96 9.29 1.71 -23.70
N GLY A 97 9.41 2.58 -22.70
CA GLY A 97 10.35 2.43 -21.58
C GLY A 97 9.96 1.33 -20.61
N CYS A 98 8.68 1.27 -20.22
CA CYS A 98 8.16 0.20 -19.37
C CYS A 98 8.31 -1.16 -20.04
N ASN A 99 7.86 -1.29 -21.29
CA ASN A 99 7.97 -2.52 -22.06
C ASN A 99 9.44 -2.94 -22.27
N TYR A 100 10.36 -1.98 -22.42
CA TYR A 100 11.79 -2.25 -22.51
C TYR A 100 12.35 -2.81 -21.20
N LEU A 101 12.04 -2.20 -20.05
CA LEU A 101 12.50 -2.67 -18.73
C LEU A 101 12.01 -4.11 -18.47
N ILE A 102 10.75 -4.41 -18.79
CA ILE A 102 10.19 -5.76 -18.66
C ILE A 102 10.91 -6.74 -19.61
N LYS A 103 11.03 -6.38 -20.90
CA LYS A 103 11.66 -7.21 -21.93
C LYS A 103 13.12 -7.56 -21.62
N THR A 104 13.85 -6.64 -20.99
CA THR A 104 15.26 -6.83 -20.64
C THR A 104 15.48 -7.38 -19.24
N GLN A 105 14.40 -7.81 -18.56
CA GLN A 105 14.43 -8.33 -17.19
C GLN A 105 14.99 -7.32 -16.15
N GLN A 106 14.84 -6.04 -16.43
CA GLN A 106 15.22 -4.95 -15.52
C GLN A 106 14.05 -4.47 -14.65
N ALA A 107 12.84 -4.97 -14.92
CA ALA A 107 11.66 -4.75 -14.10
C ALA A 107 10.74 -5.97 -14.18
N HIS A 108 10.09 -6.27 -13.06
CA HIS A 108 8.98 -7.20 -13.01
C HIS A 108 7.76 -6.58 -13.67
N LEU A 109 6.96 -7.40 -14.36
CA LEU A 109 5.69 -6.97 -14.91
C LEU A 109 4.71 -6.72 -13.76
N LEU A 110 4.09 -5.54 -13.74
CA LEU A 110 3.09 -5.15 -12.74
C LEU A 110 1.71 -5.11 -13.36
N THR A 111 0.83 -6.00 -12.93
CA THR A 111 -0.58 -6.03 -13.32
C THR A 111 -1.50 -5.72 -12.14
N SER A 112 -1.05 -6.00 -10.93
CA SER A 112 -1.78 -5.78 -9.70
C SER A 112 -0.84 -5.53 -8.52
N MET A 113 -1.36 -5.01 -7.41
CA MET A 113 -0.59 -4.86 -6.17
C MET A 113 -0.18 -6.20 -5.56
N ASP A 114 -0.89 -7.29 -5.89
CA ASP A 114 -0.54 -8.64 -5.45
C ASP A 114 0.81 -9.10 -6.01
N ASP A 115 1.20 -8.62 -7.19
CA ASP A 115 2.49 -8.94 -7.81
C ASP A 115 3.65 -8.42 -6.95
N ILE A 116 3.50 -7.21 -6.39
CA ILE A 116 4.49 -6.62 -5.49
C ILE A 116 4.58 -7.43 -4.20
N ALA A 117 3.44 -7.70 -3.56
CA ALA A 117 3.39 -8.46 -2.32
C ALA A 117 4.00 -9.86 -2.49
N TYR A 118 3.77 -10.51 -3.63
CA TYR A 118 4.32 -11.81 -3.95
C TYR A 118 5.85 -11.80 -4.11
N ILE A 119 6.38 -10.86 -4.92
CA ILE A 119 7.82 -10.78 -5.22
C ILE A 119 8.61 -10.31 -4.00
N MET A 120 8.08 -9.29 -3.29
CA MET A 120 8.71 -8.74 -2.09
C MET A 120 8.56 -9.66 -0.86
N ASN A 121 7.79 -10.74 -0.98
CA ASN A 121 7.41 -11.58 0.15
C ASN A 121 6.83 -10.77 1.32
N TRP A 122 6.10 -9.70 0.99
CA TRP A 122 5.41 -8.91 1.99
C TRP A 122 4.15 -9.66 2.44
N PRO A 123 3.86 -9.67 3.75
CA PRO A 123 2.60 -10.21 4.20
C PRO A 123 1.50 -9.45 3.45
N LYS A 124 0.64 -10.19 2.74
CA LYS A 124 -0.56 -9.56 2.18
C LYS A 124 -1.19 -8.82 3.34
N ALA A 125 -1.36 -7.50 3.20
CA ALA A 125 -2.21 -6.79 4.12
C ALA A 125 -3.52 -7.57 4.10
N THR A 126 -3.76 -8.33 5.14
CA THR A 126 -5.12 -8.74 5.44
C THR A 126 -5.83 -7.42 5.36
N GLN A 127 -6.59 -7.22 4.27
CA GLN A 127 -7.43 -6.04 4.17
C GLN A 127 -8.08 -6.01 5.52
N GLY A 128 -7.67 -5.03 6.35
CA GLY A 128 -8.35 -4.84 7.60
C GLY A 128 -9.79 -4.73 7.15
N ARG A 129 -10.53 -5.83 7.28
CA ARG A 129 -11.94 -5.85 6.90
C ARG A 129 -12.43 -4.63 7.63
N GLN A 130 -12.71 -3.57 6.88
CA GLN A 130 -13.41 -2.41 7.45
C GLN A 130 -14.46 -3.06 8.31
N ALA A 131 -14.39 -2.84 9.62
CA ALA A 131 -15.33 -3.42 10.55
C ALA A 131 -16.67 -3.13 9.91
N VAL A 132 -17.22 -4.15 9.25
CA VAL A 132 -18.49 -3.99 8.52
C VAL A 132 -19.39 -3.56 9.63
N GLN A 133 -19.81 -2.29 9.60
CA GLN A 133 -20.80 -1.81 10.55
C GLN A 133 -22.01 -2.70 10.29
N LEU A 134 -22.05 -3.82 11.02
CA LEU A 134 -23.13 -4.77 10.97
C LEU A 134 -24.39 -3.98 11.38
N ASN A 135 -25.09 -3.49 10.35
CA ASN A 135 -26.36 -2.85 10.55
C ASN A 135 -27.32 -3.96 10.98
N MET A 136 -27.55 -4.05 12.30
CA MET A 136 -28.43 -5.06 12.91
C MET A 136 -29.83 -5.06 12.27
N ALA A 137 -30.23 -3.95 11.64
CA ALA A 137 -31.49 -3.87 10.90
C ALA A 137 -31.50 -4.76 9.62
N ARG A 138 -30.35 -5.22 9.12
CA ARG A 138 -30.28 -6.16 7.97
C ARG A 138 -30.56 -7.61 8.36
N PHE A 139 -30.56 -7.93 9.66
CA PHE A 139 -30.75 -9.29 10.18
C PHE A 139 -31.87 -9.31 11.23
N PRO A 140 -33.15 -9.17 10.81
CA PRO A 140 -34.27 -9.12 11.73
C PRO A 140 -34.50 -10.46 12.49
N ASP A 141 -34.05 -11.58 11.90
CA ASP A 141 -34.32 -12.93 12.41
C ASP A 141 -33.25 -13.50 13.36
N LEU A 142 -32.47 -12.63 13.99
CA LEU A 142 -31.50 -13.07 15.00
C LEU A 142 -32.18 -13.29 16.35
N SER A 143 -31.93 -14.45 16.97
CA SER A 143 -32.37 -14.75 18.35
C SER A 143 -31.68 -13.81 19.35
N GLN A 144 -32.18 -13.80 20.59
CA GLN A 144 -31.60 -12.98 21.64
C GLN A 144 -30.15 -13.37 21.98
N GLU A 145 -29.83 -14.69 21.96
CA GLU A 145 -28.48 -15.21 22.18
C GLU A 145 -27.52 -14.85 20.99
N GLU A 146 -28.00 -14.96 19.76
CA GLU A 146 -27.25 -14.56 18.57
C GLU A 146 -26.93 -13.05 18.57
N ARG A 147 -27.89 -12.21 18.96
CA ARG A 147 -27.67 -10.76 19.10
C ARG A 147 -26.63 -10.44 20.18
N GLY A 148 -26.67 -11.17 21.30
CA GLY A 148 -25.68 -11.03 22.37
C GLY A 148 -24.25 -11.37 21.88
N ALA A 149 -24.10 -12.47 21.16
CA ALA A 149 -22.83 -12.89 20.60
C ALA A 149 -22.29 -11.87 19.57
N VAL A 150 -23.13 -11.35 18.68
CA VAL A 150 -22.77 -10.30 17.72
C VAL A 150 -22.39 -8.99 18.41
N GLN A 151 -23.07 -8.61 19.47
CA GLN A 151 -22.72 -7.43 20.25
C GLN A 151 -21.36 -7.57 20.94
N ALA A 152 -21.08 -8.73 21.51
CA ALA A 152 -19.78 -9.03 22.11
C ALA A 152 -18.66 -8.99 21.06
N LEU A 153 -18.84 -9.60 19.88
CA LEU A 153 -17.88 -9.57 18.78
C LEU A 153 -17.57 -8.14 18.31
N LYS A 154 -18.54 -7.24 18.32
CA LYS A 154 -18.32 -5.82 17.93
C LYS A 154 -17.37 -5.06 18.86
N LEU A 155 -17.22 -5.49 20.11
CA LEU A 155 -16.30 -4.85 21.06
C LEU A 155 -14.83 -5.13 20.74
N PHE A 156 -14.60 -6.23 20.04
CA PHE A 156 -13.24 -6.66 19.70
C PHE A 156 -12.84 -6.11 18.34
N GLN A 157 -12.67 -5.15 17.89
CA GLN A 157 -12.22 -4.59 16.58
C GLN A 157 -11.17 -5.45 15.82
N LYS A 158 -11.03 -6.73 16.15
CA LYS A 158 -10.05 -7.71 15.61
C LYS A 158 -10.65 -9.11 15.60
N GLU A 159 -9.93 -10.04 14.99
CA GLU A 159 -10.23 -11.48 15.10
C GLU A 159 -10.16 -11.93 16.56
N VAL A 160 -11.10 -12.77 16.98
CA VAL A 160 -11.28 -13.15 18.38
C VAL A 160 -11.31 -14.67 18.49
N HIS A 161 -10.56 -15.21 19.43
CA HIS A 161 -10.62 -16.62 19.78
C HIS A 161 -11.91 -16.90 20.57
N ILE A 162 -12.47 -18.12 20.41
CA ILE A 162 -13.72 -18.51 21.07
C ILE A 162 -13.65 -18.40 22.61
N ASP A 163 -12.47 -18.59 23.19
CA ASP A 163 -12.26 -18.47 24.62
C ASP A 163 -12.39 -17.03 25.10
N GLU A 164 -11.85 -16.05 24.36
CA GLU A 164 -12.00 -14.62 24.67
C GLU A 164 -13.48 -14.21 24.57
N LEU A 165 -14.20 -14.73 23.56
CA LEU A 165 -15.61 -14.50 23.40
C LEU A 165 -16.45 -15.14 24.52
N SER A 166 -16.03 -16.31 24.98
CA SER A 166 -16.64 -17.02 26.11
C SER A 166 -16.56 -16.19 27.41
N GLU A 167 -15.42 -15.60 27.70
CA GLU A 167 -15.24 -14.71 28.85
C GLU A 167 -16.14 -13.47 28.76
N GLN A 168 -16.20 -12.86 27.58
CA GLN A 168 -16.98 -11.63 27.36
C GLN A 168 -18.49 -11.88 27.43
N THR A 169 -18.97 -13.00 26.88
CA THR A 169 -20.40 -13.34 26.85
C THR A 169 -20.88 -14.09 28.08
N ARG A 170 -19.94 -14.61 28.89
CA ARG A 170 -20.21 -15.54 30.01
C ARG A 170 -20.93 -16.82 29.57
N LEU A 171 -20.81 -17.20 28.30
CA LEU A 171 -21.31 -18.46 27.77
C LEU A 171 -20.15 -19.43 27.60
N SER A 172 -20.37 -20.70 27.92
CA SER A 172 -19.34 -21.70 27.66
C SER A 172 -19.07 -21.89 26.16
N PRO A 173 -17.85 -22.27 25.74
CA PRO A 173 -17.55 -22.56 24.33
C PRO A 173 -18.52 -23.55 23.70
N ALA A 174 -18.98 -24.54 24.47
CA ALA A 174 -19.97 -25.54 24.02
C ALA A 174 -21.35 -24.90 23.66
N ARG A 175 -21.72 -23.80 24.30
CA ARG A 175 -22.95 -23.05 23.96
C ARG A 175 -22.71 -22.03 22.86
N LEU A 176 -21.52 -21.46 22.77
CA LEU A 176 -21.17 -20.49 21.74
C LEU A 176 -21.01 -21.14 20.36
N SER A 177 -20.43 -22.34 20.27
CA SER A 177 -20.16 -22.98 18.97
C SER A 177 -21.42 -23.14 18.10
N PRO A 178 -22.57 -23.65 18.60
CA PRO A 178 -23.76 -23.72 17.76
C PRO A 178 -24.35 -22.35 17.40
N ILE A 179 -24.23 -21.35 18.30
CA ILE A 179 -24.68 -19.97 18.02
C ILE A 179 -23.84 -19.35 16.90
N LEU A 180 -22.52 -19.49 16.97
CA LEU A 180 -21.60 -18.99 15.96
C LEU A 180 -21.81 -19.68 14.61
N LEU A 181 -22.04 -21.00 14.61
CA LEU A 181 -22.35 -21.75 13.38
C LEU A 181 -23.64 -21.25 12.73
N GLN A 182 -24.69 -20.96 13.50
CA GLN A 182 -25.91 -20.38 12.97
C GLN A 182 -25.68 -18.97 12.40
N LEU A 183 -24.85 -18.16 13.07
CA LEU A 183 -24.48 -16.84 12.58
C LEU A 183 -23.65 -16.93 11.30
N GLU A 184 -22.80 -17.94 11.13
CA GLU A 184 -22.06 -18.17 9.90
C GLU A 184 -22.98 -18.58 8.76
N LEU A 185 -23.94 -19.49 8.99
CA LEU A 185 -24.96 -19.85 8.01
C LEU A 185 -25.82 -18.67 7.56
N LYS A 186 -26.01 -17.70 8.45
CA LYS A 186 -26.71 -16.42 8.15
C LYS A 186 -25.76 -15.37 7.53
N ASN A 187 -24.51 -15.69 7.24
CA ASN A 187 -23.46 -14.77 6.73
C ASN A 187 -23.25 -13.53 7.62
N VAL A 188 -23.43 -13.64 8.91
CA VAL A 188 -23.20 -12.56 9.90
C VAL A 188 -21.77 -12.58 10.41
N VAL A 189 -21.20 -13.77 10.60
CA VAL A 189 -19.81 -13.99 11.02
C VAL A 189 -19.14 -15.00 10.07
N GLN A 190 -17.81 -15.12 10.15
CA GLN A 190 -17.06 -16.11 9.41
C GLN A 190 -16.03 -16.73 10.34
N PHE A 191 -15.91 -18.04 10.33
CA PHE A 191 -14.79 -18.73 10.97
C PHE A 191 -13.52 -18.52 10.14
N LEU A 192 -12.44 -18.31 10.85
CA LEU A 192 -11.08 -18.30 10.28
C LEU A 192 -10.38 -19.59 10.65
N PRO A 193 -9.57 -20.17 9.74
CA PRO A 193 -8.84 -21.40 9.98
C PRO A 193 -7.76 -21.26 11.07
#